data_5ea7842b9ec70e9fb69a4b426a8dda15
#
_entry.id   5ea7842b9ec70e9fb69a4b426a8dda15
#
_cell.length_a   1.000
_cell.length_b   1.000
_cell.length_c   1.000
_cell.angle_alpha   90.00
_cell.angle_beta   90.00
_cell.angle_gamma   90.00
#
_symmetry.space_group_name_H-M   'P 1'
#
loop_
_entity.id
_entity.type
_entity.pdbx_description
1 polymer ?
#
loop_
_entity_poly.entity_id
_entity_poly.type
_entity_poly.pdbx_seq_one_letter_code
_entity_poly.pdbx_strand_id
1 'polypeptide(L)'
;VGDRIVLRAPRAGVVAARRATVGAAVDGGGEPLFLIGDPAAVWVVAEVFESDLAGLREGAEARVETSSLAQPIRGRIQRIGTALDEETRRAPVYVTLDDAPPTMRPGMLAKVGLEAAAPTGLVIPLSAVLIKDERRSIVYVQHGETVFHARDVQLGQPMRGFIPVLGGLAVGDRIVVRGGLLLDSAASQLL
;
A
#
# COMPACT_ATOMS: atom_id res chain seq x y z
N VAL A 1 -13.95 -54.98 20.75
CA VAL A 1 -14.57 -54.26 19.60
C VAL A 1 -14.32 -52.79 19.89
N GLY A 2 -13.34 -52.19 19.25
CA GLY A 2 -12.98 -50.78 19.50
C GLY A 2 -14.07 -49.87 18.98
N ASP A 3 -14.48 -48.89 19.78
CA ASP A 3 -15.39 -47.84 19.41
C ASP A 3 -14.80 -47.05 18.26
N ARG A 4 -15.51 -46.97 17.15
CA ARG A 4 -15.14 -46.14 16.00
C ARG A 4 -15.71 -44.72 16.20
N ILE A 5 -14.80 -43.75 16.27
CA ILE A 5 -15.18 -42.34 16.24
C ILE A 5 -15.16 -41.87 14.80
N VAL A 6 -16.27 -41.35 14.32
CA VAL A 6 -16.41 -40.75 12.97
C VAL A 6 -16.27 -39.26 13.05
N LEU A 7 -15.22 -38.72 12.44
CA LEU A 7 -15.04 -37.28 12.25
C LEU A 7 -15.73 -36.86 10.93
N ARG A 8 -16.63 -35.89 11.01
CA ARG A 8 -17.30 -35.33 9.86
C ARG A 8 -16.78 -33.92 9.59
N ALA A 9 -16.68 -33.55 8.31
CA ALA A 9 -16.37 -32.18 7.94
C ALA A 9 -17.44 -31.21 8.49
N PRO A 10 -17.07 -30.17 9.25
CA PRO A 10 -18.00 -29.23 9.84
C PRO A 10 -18.64 -28.28 8.81
N ARG A 11 -18.05 -28.20 7.61
CA ARG A 11 -18.49 -27.34 6.50
C ARG A 11 -18.16 -27.99 5.16
N ALA A 12 -18.86 -27.58 4.11
CA ALA A 12 -18.52 -27.89 2.74
C ALA A 12 -17.19 -27.22 2.35
N GLY A 13 -16.41 -27.85 1.47
CA GLY A 13 -15.11 -27.33 1.03
C GLY A 13 -14.27 -28.40 0.39
N VAL A 14 -13.05 -28.02 0.01
CA VAL A 14 -12.04 -28.92 -0.56
C VAL A 14 -11.01 -29.25 0.51
N VAL A 15 -10.56 -30.51 0.57
CA VAL A 15 -9.47 -30.91 1.47
C VAL A 15 -8.16 -30.35 0.92
N ALA A 16 -7.66 -29.29 1.53
CA ALA A 16 -6.41 -28.63 1.15
C ALA A 16 -5.17 -29.41 1.66
N ALA A 17 -5.27 -30.05 2.83
CA ALA A 17 -4.21 -30.90 3.36
C ALA A 17 -4.82 -32.10 4.12
N ARG A 18 -4.18 -33.26 3.97
CA ARG A 18 -4.47 -34.47 4.72
C ARG A 18 -3.18 -34.96 5.37
N ARG A 19 -3.14 -34.92 6.69
CA ARG A 19 -2.03 -35.42 7.52
C ARG A 19 -2.36 -36.75 8.23
N ALA A 20 -3.62 -37.15 8.13
CA ALA A 20 -4.06 -38.43 8.69
C ALA A 20 -3.38 -39.61 7.97
N THR A 21 -2.69 -40.46 8.70
CA THR A 21 -2.05 -41.67 8.22
C THR A 21 -2.67 -42.85 8.93
N VAL A 22 -2.96 -43.95 8.19
CA VAL A 22 -3.51 -45.18 8.78
C VAL A 22 -2.50 -45.77 9.74
N GLY A 23 -2.94 -46.10 10.97
CA GLY A 23 -2.10 -46.64 12.02
C GLY A 23 -1.33 -45.64 12.87
N ALA A 24 -1.42 -44.31 12.54
CA ALA A 24 -0.84 -43.29 13.39
C ALA A 24 -1.71 -43.04 14.64
N ALA A 25 -1.06 -42.84 15.77
CA ALA A 25 -1.73 -42.36 16.98
C ALA A 25 -2.17 -40.90 16.79
N VAL A 26 -3.35 -40.58 17.26
CA VAL A 26 -3.90 -39.20 17.20
C VAL A 26 -3.99 -38.71 18.63
N ASP A 27 -3.34 -37.59 18.90
CA ASP A 27 -3.45 -36.86 20.18
C ASP A 27 -4.21 -35.56 19.97
N GLY A 28 -4.84 -35.03 21.04
CA GLY A 28 -5.67 -33.82 20.97
C GLY A 28 -4.86 -32.52 20.88
N GLY A 29 -3.52 -32.57 20.93
CA GLY A 29 -2.63 -31.39 20.91
C GLY A 29 -1.78 -31.27 19.66
N GLY A 30 -1.92 -32.21 18.71
CA GLY A 30 -1.14 -32.23 17.47
C GLY A 30 -1.64 -31.34 16.36
N GLU A 31 -0.95 -31.39 15.22
CA GLU A 31 -1.38 -30.68 14.01
C GLU A 31 -2.74 -31.19 13.49
N PRO A 32 -3.54 -30.34 12.84
CA PRO A 32 -4.84 -30.75 12.33
C PRO A 32 -4.70 -31.87 11.29
N LEU A 33 -5.51 -32.91 11.44
CA LEU A 33 -5.49 -34.11 10.55
C LEU A 33 -5.93 -33.77 9.13
N PHE A 34 -6.86 -32.82 8.99
CA PHE A 34 -7.38 -32.34 7.73
C PHE A 34 -7.51 -30.83 7.76
N LEU A 35 -7.11 -30.17 6.68
CA LEU A 35 -7.40 -28.78 6.44
C LEU A 35 -8.45 -28.69 5.32
N ILE A 36 -9.62 -28.13 5.63
CA ILE A 36 -10.73 -27.97 4.70
C ILE A 36 -10.96 -26.49 4.49
N GLY A 37 -10.92 -26.06 3.24
CA GLY A 37 -11.13 -24.66 2.85
C GLY A 37 -11.99 -24.51 1.63
N ASP A 38 -12.49 -23.30 1.41
CA ASP A 38 -13.13 -22.91 0.16
C ASP A 38 -12.04 -22.33 -0.76
N PRO A 39 -11.75 -22.99 -1.90
CA PRO A 39 -10.74 -22.50 -2.84
C PRO A 39 -11.15 -21.17 -3.52
N ALA A 40 -12.42 -20.80 -3.50
CA ALA A 40 -12.90 -19.53 -4.01
C ALA A 40 -12.72 -18.37 -3.01
N ALA A 41 -12.59 -18.69 -1.71
CA ALA A 41 -12.40 -17.69 -0.64
C ALA A 41 -10.92 -17.42 -0.38
N VAL A 42 -10.21 -16.92 -1.39
CA VAL A 42 -8.80 -16.57 -1.28
C VAL A 42 -8.68 -15.09 -0.91
N TRP A 43 -7.93 -14.80 0.13
CA TRP A 43 -7.50 -13.45 0.47
C TRP A 43 -6.07 -13.22 0.01
N VAL A 44 -5.80 -12.02 -0.47
CA VAL A 44 -4.44 -11.55 -0.70
C VAL A 44 -4.02 -10.71 0.48
N VAL A 45 -2.91 -11.08 1.10
CA VAL A 45 -2.36 -10.34 2.25
C VAL A 45 -1.21 -9.48 1.73
N ALA A 46 -1.37 -8.17 1.80
CA ALA A 46 -0.34 -7.21 1.45
C ALA A 46 0.32 -6.69 2.73
N GLU A 47 1.64 -6.76 2.78
CA GLU A 47 2.44 -6.21 3.88
C GLU A 47 2.75 -4.75 3.59
N VAL A 48 2.12 -3.84 4.34
CA VAL A 48 2.19 -2.40 4.12
C VAL A 48 2.97 -1.72 5.23
N PHE A 49 3.88 -0.82 4.88
CA PHE A 49 4.65 -0.04 5.86
C PHE A 49 3.75 0.92 6.64
N GLU A 50 4.10 1.17 7.90
CA GLU A 50 3.42 2.09 8.80
C GLU A 50 3.16 3.47 8.15
N SER A 51 4.14 4.02 7.43
CA SER A 51 4.05 5.32 6.74
C SER A 51 2.92 5.38 5.70
N ASP A 52 2.57 4.24 5.10
CA ASP A 52 1.62 4.18 3.98
C ASP A 52 0.21 3.82 4.44
N LEU A 53 0.06 3.37 5.69
CA LEU A 53 -1.23 2.96 6.26
C LEU A 53 -2.22 4.12 6.39
N ALA A 54 -1.74 5.33 6.72
CA ALA A 54 -2.60 6.49 6.96
C ALA A 54 -3.48 6.87 5.76
N GLY A 55 -3.04 6.53 4.55
CA GLY A 55 -3.78 6.78 3.31
C GLY A 55 -4.78 5.69 2.94
N LEU A 56 -4.74 4.53 3.61
CA LEU A 56 -5.59 3.40 3.27
C LEU A 56 -6.93 3.45 4.00
N ARG A 57 -7.96 2.92 3.35
CA ARG A 57 -9.30 2.78 3.93
C ARG A 57 -9.88 1.43 3.56
N GLU A 58 -10.61 0.82 4.48
CA GLU A 58 -11.42 -0.37 4.18
C GLU A 58 -12.45 -0.02 3.10
N GLY A 59 -12.68 -0.95 2.17
CA GLY A 59 -13.49 -0.74 0.99
C GLY A 59 -12.79 -0.10 -0.21
N ALA A 60 -11.57 0.47 -0.04
CA ALA A 60 -10.80 1.05 -1.14
C ALA A 60 -10.42 -0.01 -2.19
N GLU A 61 -10.30 0.43 -3.44
CA GLU A 61 -9.95 -0.45 -4.55
C GLU A 61 -8.49 -0.94 -4.42
N ALA A 62 -8.31 -2.19 -4.81
CA ALA A 62 -7.03 -2.84 -4.90
C ALA A 62 -6.85 -3.49 -6.27
N ARG A 63 -5.61 -3.53 -6.75
CA ARG A 63 -5.24 -4.22 -7.99
C ARG A 63 -4.20 -5.27 -7.68
N VAL A 64 -4.50 -6.51 -8.02
CA VAL A 64 -3.65 -7.66 -7.71
C VAL A 64 -3.06 -8.23 -9.00
N GLU A 65 -1.76 -8.31 -9.05
CA GLU A 65 -0.99 -8.86 -10.17
C GLU A 65 -0.23 -10.11 -9.69
N THR A 66 -0.30 -11.19 -10.45
CA THR A 66 0.49 -12.40 -10.20
C THR A 66 1.19 -12.83 -11.49
N SER A 67 2.29 -13.55 -11.38
CA SER A 67 3.03 -14.07 -12.54
C SER A 67 2.22 -15.10 -13.37
N SER A 68 1.19 -15.68 -12.78
CA SER A 68 0.34 -16.69 -13.40
C SER A 68 -0.84 -16.12 -14.21
N LEU A 69 -1.06 -14.79 -14.14
CA LEU A 69 -2.20 -14.14 -14.79
C LEU A 69 -1.72 -13.08 -15.77
N ALA A 70 -2.37 -13.05 -16.94
CA ALA A 70 -2.05 -12.09 -18.00
C ALA A 70 -2.57 -10.67 -17.70
N GLN A 71 -3.55 -10.54 -16.81
CA GLN A 71 -4.15 -9.25 -16.45
C GLN A 71 -4.33 -9.12 -14.95
N PRO A 72 -4.21 -7.89 -14.41
CA PRO A 72 -4.49 -7.62 -13.01
C PRO A 72 -5.94 -7.94 -12.64
N ILE A 73 -6.14 -8.47 -11.44
CA ILE A 73 -7.46 -8.70 -10.86
C ILE A 73 -7.82 -7.51 -9.98
N ARG A 74 -9.07 -7.10 -10.04
CA ARG A 74 -9.63 -6.11 -9.11
C ARG A 74 -10.00 -6.77 -7.79
N GLY A 75 -9.88 -6.01 -6.74
CA GLY A 75 -10.26 -6.39 -5.41
C GLY A 75 -10.53 -5.18 -4.54
N ARG A 76 -10.81 -5.42 -3.27
CA ARG A 76 -11.07 -4.37 -2.28
C ARG A 76 -10.37 -4.68 -0.98
N ILE A 77 -9.93 -3.64 -0.29
CA ILE A 77 -9.42 -3.76 1.07
C ILE A 77 -10.57 -4.19 1.96
N GLN A 78 -10.52 -5.41 2.46
CA GLN A 78 -11.52 -5.95 3.38
C GLN A 78 -11.24 -5.53 4.82
N ARG A 79 -9.94 -5.53 5.20
CA ARG A 79 -9.53 -5.18 6.55
C ARG A 79 -8.06 -4.73 6.55
N ILE A 80 -7.76 -3.77 7.42
CA ILE A 80 -6.41 -3.33 7.73
C ILE A 80 -6.07 -3.90 9.11
N GLY A 81 -4.91 -4.58 9.22
CA GLY A 81 -4.42 -5.12 10.48
C GLY A 81 -4.20 -4.02 11.52
N THR A 82 -4.56 -4.29 12.76
CA THR A 82 -4.45 -3.33 13.86
C THR A 82 -3.08 -3.35 14.55
N ALA A 83 -2.29 -4.37 14.29
CA ALA A 83 -0.95 -4.52 14.86
C ALA A 83 0.10 -4.45 13.76
N LEU A 84 1.22 -3.81 14.09
CA LEU A 84 2.42 -3.83 13.28
C LEU A 84 3.29 -5.01 13.71
N ASP A 85 3.92 -5.65 12.75
CA ASP A 85 5.03 -6.55 13.01
C ASP A 85 6.23 -5.73 13.48
N GLU A 86 6.80 -6.07 14.63
CA GLU A 86 7.85 -5.27 15.29
C GLU A 86 9.17 -5.29 14.51
N GLU A 87 9.48 -6.39 13.81
CA GLU A 87 10.72 -6.54 13.04
C GLU A 87 10.65 -5.81 11.70
N THR A 88 9.55 -5.98 10.98
CA THR A 88 9.40 -5.46 9.62
C THR A 88 8.74 -4.08 9.56
N ARG A 89 8.12 -3.62 10.65
CA ARG A 89 7.33 -2.37 10.73
C ARG A 89 6.22 -2.31 9.70
N ARG A 90 5.60 -3.45 9.42
CA ARG A 90 4.51 -3.59 8.46
C ARG A 90 3.24 -4.08 9.13
N ALA A 91 2.10 -3.70 8.58
CA ALA A 91 0.81 -4.26 8.94
C ALA A 91 0.24 -5.08 7.78
N PRO A 92 -0.43 -6.19 8.06
CA PRO A 92 -1.14 -6.96 7.06
C PRO A 92 -2.41 -6.22 6.61
N VAL A 93 -2.56 -6.04 5.31
CA VAL A 93 -3.78 -5.52 4.68
C VAL A 93 -4.41 -6.66 3.89
N TYR A 94 -5.64 -7.02 4.26
CA TYR A 94 -6.38 -8.13 3.67
C TYR A 94 -7.23 -7.62 2.51
N VAL A 95 -7.00 -8.17 1.34
CA VAL A 95 -7.70 -7.82 0.11
C VAL A 95 -8.55 -9.00 -0.36
N THR A 96 -9.83 -8.77 -0.57
CA THR A 96 -10.71 -9.69 -1.26
C THR A 96 -10.68 -9.42 -2.75
N LEU A 97 -10.81 -10.46 -3.54
CA LEU A 97 -10.84 -10.37 -5.00
C LEU A 97 -12.29 -10.42 -5.49
N ASP A 98 -12.62 -9.56 -6.46
CA ASP A 98 -13.96 -9.53 -7.03
C ASP A 98 -14.22 -10.81 -7.86
N ASP A 99 -13.17 -11.34 -8.49
CA ASP A 99 -13.27 -12.50 -9.39
C ASP A 99 -11.98 -13.32 -9.30
N ALA A 100 -11.87 -14.16 -8.25
CA ALA A 100 -10.71 -15.01 -8.06
C ALA A 100 -10.70 -16.19 -9.06
N PRO A 101 -9.72 -16.24 -9.99
CA PRO A 101 -9.68 -17.35 -10.93
C PRO A 101 -9.33 -18.67 -10.21
N PRO A 102 -9.85 -19.80 -10.67
CA PRO A 102 -9.64 -21.11 -10.03
C PRO A 102 -8.17 -21.59 -10.06
N THR A 103 -7.33 -20.88 -10.81
CA THR A 103 -5.87 -21.11 -10.83
C THR A 103 -5.14 -20.49 -9.64
N MET A 104 -5.78 -19.57 -8.94
CA MET A 104 -5.21 -18.92 -7.77
C MET A 104 -5.18 -19.88 -6.58
N ARG A 105 -4.06 -19.94 -5.88
CA ARG A 105 -3.87 -20.88 -4.76
C ARG A 105 -3.25 -20.16 -3.57
N PRO A 106 -3.59 -20.55 -2.34
CA PRO A 106 -2.87 -20.10 -1.15
C PRO A 106 -1.36 -20.34 -1.29
N GLY A 107 -0.54 -19.40 -0.82
CA GLY A 107 0.91 -19.45 -0.91
C GLY A 107 1.50 -18.87 -2.21
N MET A 108 0.68 -18.42 -3.16
CA MET A 108 1.16 -17.69 -4.33
C MET A 108 1.61 -16.27 -3.95
N LEU A 109 2.69 -15.80 -4.58
CA LEU A 109 3.12 -14.40 -4.47
C LEU A 109 2.33 -13.51 -5.42
N ALA A 110 1.93 -12.34 -4.91
CA ALA A 110 1.22 -11.33 -5.67
C ALA A 110 1.82 -9.94 -5.41
N LYS A 111 1.77 -9.09 -6.42
CA LYS A 111 2.02 -7.66 -6.28
C LYS A 111 0.67 -6.97 -6.14
N VAL A 112 0.53 -6.16 -5.09
CA VAL A 112 -0.73 -5.48 -4.78
C VAL A 112 -0.55 -3.98 -4.93
N GLY A 113 -1.32 -3.36 -5.80
CA GLY A 113 -1.49 -1.92 -5.89
C GLY A 113 -2.71 -1.53 -5.06
N LEU A 114 -2.50 -0.77 -3.98
CA LEU A 114 -3.57 -0.26 -3.13
C LEU A 114 -3.84 1.20 -3.49
N GLU A 115 -5.12 1.57 -3.63
CA GLU A 115 -5.50 2.97 -3.75
C GLU A 115 -5.45 3.63 -2.38
N ALA A 116 -4.52 4.57 -2.23
CA ALA A 116 -4.53 5.49 -1.10
C ALA A 116 -5.43 6.69 -1.41
N ALA A 117 -6.12 7.21 -0.40
CA ALA A 117 -6.81 8.47 -0.53
C ALA A 117 -5.83 9.55 -1.01
N ALA A 118 -6.22 10.29 -2.03
CA ALA A 118 -5.42 11.44 -2.46
C ALA A 118 -5.26 12.39 -1.27
N PRO A 119 -4.05 12.94 -1.04
CA PRO A 119 -3.87 13.94 -0.01
C PRO A 119 -4.86 15.08 -0.24
N THR A 120 -5.69 15.36 0.77
CA THR A 120 -6.58 16.52 0.74
C THR A 120 -5.72 17.77 0.92
N GLY A 121 -5.57 18.57 -0.13
CA GLY A 121 -4.80 19.80 -0.05
C GLY A 121 -4.04 20.13 -1.34
N LEU A 122 -3.22 21.13 -1.24
CA LEU A 122 -2.37 21.57 -2.34
C LEU A 122 -1.22 20.58 -2.53
N VAL A 123 -1.05 20.10 -3.75
CA VAL A 123 0.10 19.27 -4.14
C VAL A 123 0.86 19.95 -5.27
N ILE A 124 2.18 19.87 -5.23
CA ILE A 124 3.04 20.45 -6.26
C ILE A 124 3.98 19.38 -6.82
N PRO A 125 4.46 19.50 -8.07
CA PRO A 125 5.52 18.65 -8.59
C PRO A 125 6.79 18.76 -7.74
N LEU A 126 7.42 17.63 -7.45
CA LEU A 126 8.68 17.61 -6.68
C LEU A 126 9.78 18.44 -7.34
N SER A 127 9.76 18.57 -8.68
CA SER A 127 10.69 19.39 -9.46
C SER A 127 10.58 20.89 -9.21
N ALA A 128 9.49 21.36 -8.55
CA ALA A 128 9.33 22.76 -8.18
C ALA A 128 10.03 23.11 -6.85
N VAL A 129 10.44 22.10 -6.08
CA VAL A 129 11.01 22.29 -4.75
C VAL A 129 12.53 22.37 -4.86
N LEU A 130 13.11 23.38 -4.21
CA LEU A 130 14.54 23.53 -4.01
C LEU A 130 14.84 23.42 -2.51
N ILE A 131 15.95 22.77 -2.18
CA ILE A 131 16.43 22.66 -0.80
C ILE A 131 17.58 23.63 -0.62
N LYS A 132 17.44 24.59 0.31
CA LYS A 132 18.48 25.53 0.71
C LYS A 132 18.99 25.20 2.11
N ASP A 133 20.29 25.41 2.31
CA ASP A 133 20.95 25.28 3.63
C ASP A 133 20.65 23.93 4.31
N GLU A 134 20.56 22.85 3.51
CA GLU A 134 20.29 21.47 3.93
C GLU A 134 18.97 21.25 4.69
N ARG A 135 18.18 22.30 4.98
CA ARG A 135 16.97 22.20 5.83
C ARG A 135 15.77 23.01 5.36
N ARG A 136 15.96 23.98 4.49
CA ARG A 136 14.88 24.88 4.05
C ARG A 136 14.37 24.43 2.69
N SER A 137 13.10 24.12 2.62
CA SER A 137 12.41 23.86 1.35
C SER A 137 11.81 25.15 0.83
N ILE A 138 12.17 25.55 -0.39
CA ILE A 138 11.66 26.76 -1.03
C ILE A 138 11.03 26.41 -2.37
N VAL A 139 10.10 27.27 -2.78
CA VAL A 139 9.51 27.29 -4.12
C VAL A 139 9.54 28.72 -4.66
N TYR A 140 9.91 28.89 -5.92
CA TYR A 140 9.81 30.20 -6.56
C TYR A 140 8.37 30.44 -7.02
N VAL A 141 7.79 31.54 -6.51
CA VAL A 141 6.45 32.00 -6.85
C VAL A 141 6.57 33.22 -7.75
N GLN A 142 5.85 33.21 -8.87
CA GLN A 142 5.79 34.34 -9.80
C GLN A 142 4.92 35.46 -9.22
N HIS A 143 5.47 36.65 -9.20
CA HIS A 143 4.76 37.89 -8.85
C HIS A 143 4.83 38.87 -10.02
N GLY A 144 3.70 39.09 -10.70
CA GLY A 144 3.70 39.85 -11.95
C GLY A 144 4.25 39.04 -13.14
N GLU A 145 4.80 39.72 -14.14
CA GLU A 145 5.25 39.04 -15.38
C GLU A 145 6.68 38.52 -15.31
N THR A 146 7.56 39.20 -14.60
CA THR A 146 9.02 38.93 -14.62
C THR A 146 9.67 38.75 -13.25
N VAL A 147 8.91 38.91 -12.17
CA VAL A 147 9.44 38.86 -10.80
C VAL A 147 9.12 37.53 -10.17
N PHE A 148 10.13 36.93 -9.53
CA PHE A 148 10.01 35.66 -8.83
C PHE A 148 10.54 35.82 -7.42
N HIS A 149 9.77 35.35 -6.44
CA HIS A 149 10.16 35.36 -5.03
C HIS A 149 10.34 33.94 -4.53
N ALA A 150 11.47 33.68 -3.85
CA ALA A 150 11.64 32.46 -3.10
C ALA A 150 10.73 32.49 -1.87
N ARG A 151 9.90 31.45 -1.72
CA ARG A 151 8.98 31.32 -0.60
C ARG A 151 9.26 30.04 0.14
N ASP A 152 9.41 30.09 1.45
CA ASP A 152 9.54 28.92 2.30
C ASP A 152 8.24 28.13 2.30
N VAL A 153 8.36 26.81 2.19
CA VAL A 153 7.22 25.89 2.16
C VAL A 153 7.40 24.79 3.17
N GLN A 154 6.31 24.42 3.81
CA GLN A 154 6.24 23.22 4.63
C GLN A 154 5.66 22.09 3.77
N LEU A 155 6.38 20.99 3.68
CA LEU A 155 6.09 19.90 2.79
C LEU A 155 5.79 18.62 3.56
N GLY A 156 4.88 17.82 3.04
CA GLY A 156 4.63 16.47 3.50
C GLY A 156 5.56 15.45 2.84
N GLN A 157 5.18 14.18 2.87
CA GLN A 157 5.96 13.13 2.22
C GLN A 157 5.69 13.08 0.71
N PRO A 158 6.74 12.96 -0.13
CA PRO A 158 6.58 12.91 -1.57
C PRO A 158 5.90 11.61 -2.00
N MET A 159 4.98 11.71 -2.96
CA MET A 159 4.28 10.58 -3.57
C MET A 159 4.29 10.71 -5.10
N ARG A 160 4.79 9.70 -5.80
CA ARG A 160 4.71 9.58 -7.27
C ARG A 160 5.14 10.84 -8.04
N GLY A 161 6.20 11.53 -7.57
CA GLY A 161 6.70 12.74 -8.23
C GLY A 161 6.00 14.04 -7.84
N PHE A 162 5.03 13.98 -6.92
CA PHE A 162 4.37 15.11 -6.31
C PHE A 162 4.62 15.16 -4.81
N ILE A 163 4.46 16.33 -4.22
CA ILE A 163 4.64 16.52 -2.78
C ILE A 163 3.51 17.40 -2.23
N PRO A 164 2.85 16.98 -1.13
CA PRO A 164 1.85 17.79 -0.46
C PRO A 164 2.46 19.04 0.16
N VAL A 165 1.77 20.16 0.03
CA VAL A 165 2.14 21.43 0.67
C VAL A 165 1.29 21.60 1.92
N LEU A 166 1.94 21.58 3.08
CA LEU A 166 1.30 21.76 4.38
C LEU A 166 1.19 23.24 4.78
N GLY A 167 2.04 24.10 4.18
CA GLY A 167 2.03 25.52 4.41
C GLY A 167 2.97 26.29 3.46
N GLY A 168 2.78 27.59 3.33
CA GLY A 168 3.63 28.46 2.53
C GLY A 168 3.12 28.79 1.12
N LEU A 169 2.17 28.02 0.58
CA LEU A 169 1.54 28.30 -0.73
C LEU A 169 0.01 28.36 -0.60
N ALA A 170 -0.61 29.09 -1.50
CA ALA A 170 -2.05 29.18 -1.65
C ALA A 170 -2.51 28.66 -3.03
N VAL A 171 -3.77 28.24 -3.11
CA VAL A 171 -4.38 27.89 -4.40
C VAL A 171 -4.42 29.14 -5.28
N GLY A 172 -3.90 29.01 -6.51
CA GLY A 172 -3.77 30.14 -7.45
C GLY A 172 -2.35 30.71 -7.54
N ASP A 173 -1.44 30.37 -6.61
CA ASP A 173 -0.03 30.75 -6.74
C ASP A 173 0.58 30.11 -8.01
N ARG A 174 1.26 30.92 -8.81
CA ARG A 174 1.99 30.47 -10.00
C ARG A 174 3.41 30.12 -9.61
N ILE A 175 3.77 28.85 -9.70
CA ILE A 175 5.07 28.34 -9.26
C ILE A 175 5.96 27.96 -10.43
N VAL A 176 7.27 28.06 -10.23
CA VAL A 176 8.27 27.63 -11.20
C VAL A 176 8.51 26.13 -11.03
N VAL A 177 8.15 25.34 -12.05
CA VAL A 177 8.30 23.88 -12.06
C VAL A 177 9.62 23.44 -12.69
N ARG A 178 10.18 24.26 -13.58
CA ARG A 178 11.47 23.99 -14.26
C ARG A 178 12.31 25.25 -14.27
N GLY A 179 13.63 25.09 -14.09
CA GLY A 179 14.57 26.20 -14.11
C GLY A 179 14.70 26.95 -12.76
N GLY A 180 14.08 26.46 -11.69
CA GLY A 180 14.20 27.08 -10.35
C GLY A 180 15.65 27.23 -9.88
N LEU A 181 16.51 26.27 -10.21
CA LEU A 181 17.95 26.31 -9.87
C LEU A 181 18.68 27.47 -10.57
N LEU A 182 18.28 27.80 -11.80
CA LEU A 182 18.84 28.93 -12.54
C LEU A 182 18.43 30.26 -11.91
N LEU A 183 17.19 30.38 -11.47
CA LEU A 183 16.71 31.56 -10.73
C LEU A 183 17.46 31.72 -9.40
N ASP A 184 17.70 30.62 -8.71
CA ASP A 184 18.42 30.63 -7.44
C ASP A 184 19.89 31.07 -7.60
N SER A 185 20.56 30.55 -8.65
CA SER A 185 21.91 30.96 -8.99
C SER A 185 22.01 32.45 -9.35
N ALA A 186 21.05 32.95 -10.15
CA ALA A 186 20.98 34.36 -10.53
C ALA A 186 20.72 35.27 -9.31
N ALA A 187 19.81 34.86 -8.44
CA ALA A 187 19.52 35.62 -7.21
C ALA A 187 20.73 35.67 -6.25
N SER A 188 21.50 34.58 -6.17
CA SER A 188 22.70 34.53 -5.31
C SER A 188 23.88 35.37 -5.84
N GLN A 189 23.87 35.77 -7.13
CA GLN A 189 24.88 36.67 -7.72
C GLN A 189 24.57 38.15 -7.56
N LEU A 190 23.33 38.48 -7.15
CA LEU A 190 22.87 39.87 -6.98
C LEU A 190 22.93 40.34 -5.52
N LEU A 191 23.29 39.47 -4.60
CA LEU A 191 23.49 39.71 -3.16
C LEU A 191 24.97 39.70 -2.82
#